data_45961e3cf3b1791969bc9c3e8970709b
#
_entry.id   45961e3cf3b1791969bc9c3e8970709b
#
_cell.length_a   1.000
_cell.length_b   1.000
_cell.length_c   1.000
_cell.angle_alpha   90.00
_cell.angle_beta   90.00
_cell.angle_gamma   90.00
#
_symmetry.space_group_name_H-M   'P 1'
#
loop_
_entity.id
_entity.type
_entity.pdbx_description
1 polymer ?
#
loop_
_entity_poly.entity_id
_entity_poly.type
_entity_poly.pdbx_seq_one_letter_code
_entity_poly.pdbx_strand_id
1 'polypeptide(L)'
;MIDILINDIEQAMLNTLSNEQLCQLRKVLEYAFRNVSVTEIKSEDTEESNSALISAFLSSKSVEGCSEKTIAYYRSTLNNALLKVGKKISHVTTNDLRTYLNNYQKESGASKVTVDNIRRILSSFFAWLEDENYIVKSPVRRIHKVKVGKTVKEIYSDEALEIMRDHAGSSRDLAMIDLLASTGMRVGEPVKLNKSDIDFQNRECIVTGKGDKQRKVYFDARTKIHLQNYLSERTDNNEALFVSLLAPFERLLISGVEIRLRKLGRTLNISKVHPHKFRRTLATMAIDKGMPIEQVQHLLGHQSLDTTLQYAMVNQNNVKLSHRKYLG
;
A
#
# COMPACT_ATOMS: atom_id res chain seq x y z
N MET A 1 34.48 28.93 -14.06
CA MET A 1 33.16 28.32 -13.78
C MET A 1 32.42 27.98 -15.08
N ILE A 2 32.29 28.91 -16.03
CA ILE A 2 31.65 28.67 -17.34
C ILE A 2 32.35 27.52 -18.10
N ASP A 3 33.67 27.50 -18.16
CA ASP A 3 34.41 26.43 -18.84
C ASP A 3 34.21 25.05 -18.20
N ILE A 4 34.05 25.00 -16.88
CA ILE A 4 33.73 23.76 -16.18
C ILE A 4 32.32 23.29 -16.57
N LEU A 5 31.38 24.21 -16.61
CA LEU A 5 29.99 23.90 -17.00
C LEU A 5 29.91 23.40 -18.46
N ILE A 6 30.64 24.04 -19.38
CA ILE A 6 30.72 23.62 -20.79
C ILE A 6 31.34 22.23 -20.90
N ASN A 7 32.42 21.95 -20.17
CA ASN A 7 33.03 20.62 -20.16
C ASN A 7 32.10 19.55 -19.57
N ASP A 8 31.36 19.86 -18.52
CA ASP A 8 30.38 18.94 -17.92
C ASP A 8 29.25 18.62 -18.90
N ILE A 9 28.77 19.61 -19.65
CA ILE A 9 27.75 19.42 -20.70
C ILE A 9 28.32 18.54 -21.83
N GLU A 10 29.54 18.79 -22.30
CA GLU A 10 30.18 17.96 -23.32
C GLU A 10 30.36 16.50 -22.85
N GLN A 11 30.85 16.31 -21.61
CA GLN A 11 30.99 14.98 -21.02
C GLN A 11 29.65 14.24 -20.93
N ALA A 12 28.59 14.93 -20.57
CA ALA A 12 27.23 14.34 -20.51
C ALA A 12 26.71 13.90 -21.88
N MET A 13 27.15 14.57 -22.95
CA MET A 13 26.73 14.33 -24.33
C MET A 13 27.64 13.41 -25.14
N LEU A 14 28.80 13.00 -24.61
CA LEU A 14 29.81 12.15 -25.28
C LEU A 14 29.23 10.84 -25.86
N ASN A 15 28.24 10.26 -25.22
CA ASN A 15 27.60 9.01 -25.66
C ASN A 15 26.43 9.22 -26.65
N THR A 16 26.11 10.46 -26.96
CA THR A 16 24.89 10.81 -27.73
C THR A 16 25.23 11.56 -29.02
N LEU A 17 26.30 12.33 -29.01
CA LEU A 17 26.72 13.18 -30.14
C LEU A 17 28.03 12.69 -30.75
N SER A 18 28.19 12.87 -32.07
CA SER A 18 29.46 12.68 -32.75
C SER A 18 30.48 13.79 -32.39
N ASN A 19 31.76 13.52 -32.63
CA ASN A 19 32.81 14.51 -32.34
C ASN A 19 32.60 15.87 -33.07
N GLU A 20 32.02 15.85 -34.28
CA GLU A 20 31.68 17.07 -35.00
C GLU A 20 30.54 17.82 -34.32
N GLN A 21 29.50 17.11 -33.89
CA GLN A 21 28.37 17.67 -33.15
C GLN A 21 28.80 18.23 -31.80
N LEU A 22 29.72 17.57 -31.08
CA LEU A 22 30.28 18.09 -29.82
C LEU A 22 31.09 19.37 -30.05
N CYS A 23 31.86 19.44 -31.12
CA CYS A 23 32.60 20.66 -31.47
C CYS A 23 31.65 21.82 -31.81
N GLN A 24 30.51 21.56 -32.51
CA GLN A 24 29.48 22.56 -32.76
C GLN A 24 28.76 22.99 -31.47
N LEU A 25 28.41 22.01 -30.60
CA LEU A 25 27.80 22.29 -29.31
C LEU A 25 28.67 23.21 -28.46
N ARG A 26 29.99 22.96 -28.40
CA ARG A 26 30.94 23.82 -27.68
C ARG A 26 30.90 25.26 -28.18
N LYS A 27 30.97 25.48 -29.48
CA LYS A 27 30.91 26.84 -30.08
C LYS A 27 29.62 27.54 -29.72
N VAL A 28 28.49 26.82 -29.73
CA VAL A 28 27.18 27.38 -29.38
C VAL A 28 27.13 27.74 -27.88
N LEU A 29 27.66 26.90 -27.01
CA LEU A 29 27.70 27.16 -25.58
C LEU A 29 28.65 28.33 -25.24
N GLU A 30 29.83 28.39 -25.82
CA GLU A 30 30.76 29.52 -25.69
C GLU A 30 30.14 30.82 -26.12
N TYR A 31 29.40 30.82 -27.23
CA TYR A 31 28.66 31.99 -27.71
C TYR A 31 27.51 32.37 -26.78
N ALA A 32 26.72 31.41 -26.32
CA ALA A 32 25.57 31.64 -25.46
C ALA A 32 25.97 32.19 -24.08
N PHE A 33 27.13 31.71 -23.51
CA PHE A 33 27.63 32.17 -22.24
C PHE A 33 28.56 33.39 -22.28
N ARG A 34 28.78 33.98 -23.46
CA ARG A 34 29.77 35.07 -23.67
C ARG A 34 29.52 36.30 -22.78
N ASN A 35 28.28 36.60 -22.46
CA ASN A 35 27.85 37.76 -21.68
C ASN A 35 27.07 37.34 -20.40
N VAL A 36 27.25 36.11 -19.92
CA VAL A 36 26.56 35.57 -18.75
C VAL A 36 27.57 35.38 -17.61
N SER A 37 27.25 35.84 -16.43
CA SER A 37 28.00 35.50 -15.24
C SER A 37 27.30 34.32 -14.53
N VAL A 38 28.04 33.22 -14.31
CA VAL A 38 27.56 32.07 -13.58
C VAL A 38 28.01 32.15 -12.13
N THR A 39 27.08 32.18 -11.19
CA THR A 39 27.34 32.18 -9.75
C THR A 39 26.77 30.93 -9.13
N GLU A 40 27.48 30.36 -8.12
CA GLU A 40 26.94 29.28 -7.31
C GLU A 40 25.73 29.77 -6.50
N ILE A 41 24.62 29.07 -6.61
CA ILE A 41 23.43 29.34 -5.79
C ILE A 41 23.66 28.72 -4.40
N LYS A 42 23.55 29.53 -3.34
CA LYS A 42 23.67 29.07 -1.95
C LYS A 42 22.52 28.12 -1.58
N SER A 43 22.76 27.25 -0.61
CA SER A 43 21.90 26.12 -0.21
C SER A 43 20.44 26.48 0.19
N GLU A 44 20.15 27.72 0.56
CA GLU A 44 18.82 28.18 0.97
C GLU A 44 17.79 28.15 -0.18
N ASP A 45 18.20 28.45 -1.42
CA ASP A 45 17.34 28.36 -2.62
C ASP A 45 16.97 26.92 -3.02
N THR A 46 17.64 25.92 -2.42
CA THR A 46 17.48 24.51 -2.79
C THR A 46 16.22 23.89 -2.19
N GLU A 47 15.91 24.25 -0.94
CA GLU A 47 14.76 23.68 -0.21
C GLU A 47 13.44 24.25 -0.75
N GLU A 48 13.35 25.55 -1.00
CA GLU A 48 12.15 26.16 -1.59
C GLU A 48 11.84 25.61 -2.97
N SER A 49 12.86 25.47 -3.81
CA SER A 49 12.71 24.90 -5.15
C SER A 49 12.27 23.43 -5.13
N ASN A 50 12.85 22.62 -4.23
CA ASN A 50 12.48 21.20 -4.08
C ASN A 50 11.06 21.04 -3.53
N SER A 51 10.66 21.87 -2.56
CA SER A 51 9.31 21.88 -1.98
C SER A 51 8.23 22.27 -2.98
N ALA A 52 8.51 23.25 -3.84
CA ALA A 52 7.60 23.66 -4.91
C ALA A 52 7.34 22.53 -5.89
N LEU A 53 8.38 21.83 -6.35
CA LEU A 53 8.26 20.70 -7.28
C LEU A 53 7.52 19.49 -6.64
N ILE A 54 7.77 19.19 -5.35
CA ILE A 54 7.00 18.17 -4.64
C ILE A 54 5.53 18.57 -4.59
N SER A 55 5.22 19.82 -4.28
CA SER A 55 3.84 20.30 -4.18
C SER A 55 3.11 20.23 -5.53
N ALA A 56 3.77 20.61 -6.64
CA ALA A 56 3.23 20.49 -7.97
C ALA A 56 2.94 19.02 -8.36
N PHE A 57 3.88 18.11 -8.11
CA PHE A 57 3.67 16.68 -8.29
C PHE A 57 2.49 16.14 -7.49
N LEU A 58 2.37 16.50 -6.22
CA LEU A 58 1.28 16.04 -5.36
C LEU A 58 -0.07 16.58 -5.83
N SER A 59 -0.12 17.81 -6.34
CA SER A 59 -1.31 18.40 -6.96
C SER A 59 -1.72 17.63 -8.22
N SER A 60 -0.77 17.29 -9.10
CA SER A 60 -1.01 16.44 -10.26
C SER A 60 -1.59 15.08 -9.84
N LYS A 61 -1.01 14.42 -8.81
CA LYS A 61 -1.51 13.14 -8.30
C LYS A 61 -2.90 13.24 -7.65
N SER A 62 -3.24 14.38 -7.08
CA SER A 62 -4.59 14.64 -6.56
C SER A 62 -5.61 14.71 -7.69
N VAL A 63 -5.30 15.42 -8.80
CA VAL A 63 -6.14 15.49 -10.01
C VAL A 63 -6.31 14.10 -10.66
N GLU A 64 -5.27 13.26 -10.62
CA GLU A 64 -5.33 11.86 -11.07
C GLU A 64 -6.20 10.95 -10.17
N GLY A 65 -6.79 11.47 -9.09
CA GLY A 65 -7.68 10.72 -8.20
C GLY A 65 -6.99 9.93 -7.09
N CYS A 66 -5.73 10.26 -6.76
CA CYS A 66 -5.07 9.68 -5.59
C CYS A 66 -5.75 10.13 -4.30
N SER A 67 -5.95 9.17 -3.37
CA SER A 67 -6.52 9.49 -2.05
C SER A 67 -5.60 10.38 -1.22
N GLU A 68 -6.16 11.21 -0.34
CA GLU A 68 -5.42 12.07 0.59
C GLU A 68 -4.36 11.29 1.39
N LYS A 69 -4.69 10.08 1.83
CA LYS A 69 -3.74 9.19 2.52
C LYS A 69 -2.55 8.81 1.63
N THR A 70 -2.76 8.58 0.35
CA THR A 70 -1.68 8.31 -0.62
C THR A 70 -0.83 9.54 -0.84
N ILE A 71 -1.45 10.71 -0.99
CA ILE A 71 -0.77 12.00 -1.14
C ILE A 71 0.11 12.30 0.10
N ALA A 72 -0.43 12.12 1.31
CA ALA A 72 0.33 12.32 2.55
C ALA A 72 1.53 11.37 2.65
N TYR A 73 1.36 10.11 2.24
CA TYR A 73 2.45 9.13 2.21
C TYR A 73 3.53 9.48 1.18
N TYR A 74 3.14 9.94 -0.02
CA TYR A 74 4.07 10.41 -1.04
C TYR A 74 4.85 11.62 -0.54
N ARG A 75 4.17 12.63 0.03
CA ARG A 75 4.78 13.83 0.62
C ARG A 75 5.84 13.47 1.65
N SER A 76 5.48 12.67 2.64
CA SER A 76 6.39 12.25 3.70
C SER A 76 7.61 11.51 3.15
N THR A 77 7.41 10.59 2.20
CA THR A 77 8.49 9.80 1.60
C THR A 77 9.45 10.68 0.79
N LEU A 78 8.91 11.59 -0.04
CA LEU A 78 9.73 12.48 -0.88
C LEU A 78 10.51 13.49 -0.05
N ASN A 79 9.87 14.11 0.93
CA ASN A 79 10.55 15.05 1.84
C ASN A 79 11.72 14.37 2.58
N ASN A 80 11.48 13.19 3.15
CA ASN A 80 12.52 12.44 3.83
C ASN A 80 13.68 12.04 2.90
N ALA A 81 13.38 11.63 1.67
CA ALA A 81 14.39 11.23 0.70
C ALA A 81 15.25 12.42 0.27
N LEU A 82 14.62 13.54 -0.10
CA LEU A 82 15.33 14.71 -0.60
C LEU A 82 16.11 15.43 0.50
N LEU A 83 15.57 15.47 1.73
CA LEU A 83 16.30 15.97 2.90
C LEU A 83 17.58 15.16 3.15
N LYS A 84 17.51 13.83 3.08
CA LYS A 84 18.66 12.94 3.29
C LYS A 84 19.68 13.01 2.14
N VAL A 85 19.22 13.23 0.91
CA VAL A 85 20.10 13.42 -0.26
C VAL A 85 20.78 14.79 -0.22
N GLY A 86 20.10 15.84 0.28
CA GLY A 86 20.65 17.17 0.49
C GLY A 86 21.06 17.90 -0.80
N LYS A 87 20.43 17.55 -1.94
CA LYS A 87 20.73 18.13 -3.25
C LYS A 87 19.50 18.76 -3.89
N LYS A 88 19.71 19.71 -4.80
CA LYS A 88 18.68 20.19 -5.72
C LYS A 88 18.20 19.04 -6.59
N ILE A 89 16.89 18.92 -6.82
CA ILE A 89 16.27 17.79 -7.56
C ILE A 89 16.95 17.59 -8.92
N SER A 90 17.27 18.67 -9.64
CA SER A 90 17.97 18.63 -10.93
C SER A 90 19.37 17.99 -10.88
N HIS A 91 20.00 17.99 -9.71
CA HIS A 91 21.35 17.45 -9.49
C HIS A 91 21.37 16.08 -8.80
N VAL A 92 20.20 15.50 -8.54
CA VAL A 92 20.10 14.17 -7.93
C VAL A 92 20.50 13.11 -8.95
N THR A 93 21.53 12.32 -8.59
CA THR A 93 22.03 11.24 -9.45
C THR A 93 21.46 9.88 -9.06
N THR A 94 21.59 8.91 -9.95
CA THR A 94 21.23 7.49 -9.66
C THR A 94 21.99 6.97 -8.45
N ASN A 95 23.27 7.38 -8.26
CA ASN A 95 24.09 6.93 -7.15
C ASN A 95 23.61 7.50 -5.82
N ASP A 96 23.20 8.75 -5.78
CA ASP A 96 22.62 9.37 -4.58
C ASP A 96 21.41 8.60 -4.08
N LEU A 97 20.49 8.24 -5.00
CA LEU A 97 19.31 7.49 -4.67
C LEU A 97 19.59 6.02 -4.25
N ARG A 98 20.60 5.37 -4.86
CA ARG A 98 21.06 4.05 -4.41
C ARG A 98 21.64 4.11 -3.00
N THR A 99 22.46 5.10 -2.73
CA THR A 99 23.06 5.33 -1.41
C THR A 99 21.98 5.59 -0.38
N TYR A 100 21.02 6.46 -0.69
CA TYR A 100 19.88 6.73 0.17
C TYR A 100 19.08 5.46 0.51
N LEU A 101 18.67 4.68 -0.50
CA LEU A 101 17.89 3.46 -0.29
C LEU A 101 18.64 2.41 0.55
N ASN A 102 19.95 2.26 0.31
CA ASN A 102 20.80 1.35 1.07
C ASN A 102 20.95 1.79 2.53
N ASN A 103 21.22 3.07 2.75
CA ASN A 103 21.36 3.64 4.10
C ASN A 103 20.02 3.58 4.86
N TYR A 104 18.91 3.93 4.20
CA TYR A 104 17.59 3.81 4.77
C TYR A 104 17.30 2.38 5.26
N GLN A 105 17.63 1.37 4.44
CA GLN A 105 17.45 -0.03 4.83
C GLN A 105 18.28 -0.42 6.05
N LYS A 106 19.55 0.01 6.08
CA LYS A 106 20.49 -0.31 7.19
C LYS A 106 20.09 0.39 8.49
N GLU A 107 19.80 1.69 8.43
CA GLU A 107 19.50 2.51 9.60
C GLU A 107 18.14 2.15 10.23
N SER A 108 17.11 1.95 9.41
CA SER A 108 15.75 1.69 9.90
C SER A 108 15.41 0.21 10.09
N GLY A 109 16.26 -0.71 9.64
CA GLY A 109 15.94 -2.15 9.60
C GLY A 109 14.76 -2.47 8.67
N ALA A 110 14.44 -1.58 7.73
CA ALA A 110 13.26 -1.69 6.87
C ALA A 110 13.30 -2.94 5.99
N SER A 111 12.13 -3.53 5.78
CA SER A 111 11.99 -4.68 4.90
C SER A 111 12.30 -4.31 3.44
N LYS A 112 12.75 -5.29 2.65
CA LYS A 112 12.94 -5.12 1.20
C LYS A 112 11.69 -4.61 0.49
N VAL A 113 10.49 -4.98 0.97
CA VAL A 113 9.20 -4.48 0.44
C VAL A 113 9.05 -2.99 0.70
N THR A 114 9.42 -2.52 1.89
CA THR A 114 9.38 -1.09 2.25
C THR A 114 10.33 -0.29 1.36
N VAL A 115 11.55 -0.79 1.16
CA VAL A 115 12.54 -0.14 0.27
C VAL A 115 12.03 -0.08 -1.18
N ASP A 116 11.41 -1.16 -1.69
CA ASP A 116 10.82 -1.15 -3.04
C ASP A 116 9.63 -0.17 -3.16
N ASN A 117 8.84 -0.02 -2.10
CA ASN A 117 7.76 0.99 -2.09
C ASN A 117 8.33 2.42 -2.17
N ILE A 118 9.39 2.74 -1.41
CA ILE A 118 10.07 4.04 -1.50
C ILE A 118 10.62 4.24 -2.91
N ARG A 119 11.32 3.23 -3.47
CA ARG A 119 11.83 3.26 -4.85
C ARG A 119 10.71 3.56 -5.86
N ARG A 120 9.52 2.95 -5.70
CA ARG A 120 8.37 3.18 -6.59
C ARG A 120 7.85 4.61 -6.50
N ILE A 121 7.80 5.19 -5.31
CA ILE A 121 7.39 6.58 -5.12
C ILE A 121 8.41 7.52 -5.77
N LEU A 122 9.71 7.30 -5.54
CA LEU A 122 10.77 8.06 -6.21
C LEU A 122 10.69 7.90 -7.73
N SER A 123 10.43 6.68 -8.23
CA SER A 123 10.25 6.43 -9.66
C SER A 123 9.07 7.20 -10.25
N SER A 124 7.94 7.25 -9.55
CA SER A 124 6.77 8.03 -9.99
C SER A 124 7.06 9.52 -10.01
N PHE A 125 7.76 10.05 -9.00
CA PHE A 125 8.11 11.46 -8.90
C PHE A 125 9.10 11.88 -9.99
N PHE A 126 10.20 11.16 -10.13
CA PHE A 126 11.23 11.50 -11.12
C PHE A 126 10.78 11.23 -12.57
N ALA A 127 9.86 10.30 -12.81
CA ALA A 127 9.22 10.14 -14.12
C ALA A 127 8.34 11.34 -14.45
N TRP A 128 7.52 11.81 -13.51
CA TRP A 128 6.72 13.00 -13.67
C TRP A 128 7.60 14.25 -13.95
N LEU A 129 8.73 14.41 -13.25
CA LEU A 129 9.68 15.50 -13.52
C LEU A 129 10.29 15.41 -14.93
N GLU A 130 10.56 14.21 -15.45
CA GLU A 130 11.03 13.97 -16.82
C GLU A 130 9.92 14.32 -17.82
N ASP A 131 8.68 13.89 -17.58
CA ASP A 131 7.52 14.14 -18.43
C ASP A 131 7.17 15.65 -18.51
N GLU A 132 7.32 16.38 -17.39
CA GLU A 132 7.10 17.84 -17.32
C GLU A 132 8.34 18.68 -17.72
N ASN A 133 9.41 18.06 -18.21
CA ASN A 133 10.65 18.68 -18.63
C ASN A 133 11.43 19.45 -17.54
N TYR A 134 11.20 19.16 -16.25
CA TYR A 134 12.02 19.69 -15.17
C TYR A 134 13.42 19.05 -15.09
N ILE A 135 13.55 17.83 -15.59
CA ILE A 135 14.82 17.10 -15.72
C ILE A 135 14.88 16.38 -17.08
N VAL A 136 16.08 16.22 -17.60
CA VAL A 136 16.29 15.56 -18.90
C VAL A 136 16.03 14.06 -18.83
N LYS A 137 16.37 13.41 -17.69
CA LYS A 137 16.28 11.97 -17.53
C LYS A 137 16.13 11.58 -16.05
N SER A 138 15.18 10.70 -15.78
CA SER A 138 14.93 10.20 -14.43
C SER A 138 16.12 9.39 -13.87
N PRO A 139 16.72 9.80 -12.74
CA PRO A 139 17.83 9.07 -12.11
C PRO A 139 17.40 7.70 -11.54
N VAL A 140 16.09 7.47 -11.36
CA VAL A 140 15.57 6.19 -10.83
C VAL A 140 15.50 5.12 -11.92
N ARG A 141 15.55 5.48 -13.19
CA ARG A 141 15.36 4.55 -14.34
C ARG A 141 16.31 3.34 -14.31
N ARG A 142 17.53 3.52 -13.77
CA ARG A 142 18.55 2.47 -13.60
C ARG A 142 18.45 1.73 -12.26
N ILE A 143 17.44 2.02 -11.42
CA ILE A 143 17.23 1.34 -10.15
C ILE A 143 16.10 0.34 -10.31
N HIS A 144 16.47 -0.93 -10.50
CA HIS A 144 15.51 -2.00 -10.72
C HIS A 144 14.74 -2.36 -9.45
N LYS A 145 13.61 -3.05 -9.65
CA LYS A 145 12.77 -3.58 -8.58
C LYS A 145 13.61 -4.44 -7.62
N VAL A 146 13.43 -4.21 -6.33
CA VAL A 146 14.07 -5.03 -5.29
C VAL A 146 13.49 -6.43 -5.31
N LYS A 147 14.34 -7.44 -5.49
CA LYS A 147 13.90 -8.84 -5.46
C LYS A 147 13.49 -9.23 -4.05
N VAL A 148 12.24 -9.56 -3.87
CA VAL A 148 11.67 -10.07 -2.61
C VAL A 148 11.31 -11.53 -2.83
N GLY A 149 11.78 -12.42 -1.96
CA GLY A 149 11.37 -13.82 -1.98
C GLY A 149 9.87 -13.95 -1.73
N LYS A 150 9.21 -14.87 -2.44
CA LYS A 150 7.81 -15.22 -2.15
C LYS A 150 7.79 -16.01 -0.84
N THR A 151 7.23 -15.44 0.22
CA THR A 151 7.00 -16.15 1.49
C THR A 151 5.54 -16.54 1.59
N VAL A 152 5.30 -17.78 1.97
CA VAL A 152 3.96 -18.25 2.36
C VAL A 152 3.57 -17.48 3.62
N LYS A 153 2.50 -16.73 3.54
CA LYS A 153 2.00 -16.00 4.71
C LYS A 153 1.08 -16.92 5.51
N GLU A 154 1.33 -17.02 6.81
CA GLU A 154 0.52 -17.80 7.74
C GLU A 154 -0.96 -17.41 7.72
N ILE A 155 -1.82 -18.42 7.88
CA ILE A 155 -3.26 -18.29 8.11
C ILE A 155 -3.58 -18.68 9.56
N TYR A 156 -4.83 -18.51 9.99
CA TYR A 156 -5.31 -19.12 11.25
C TYR A 156 -5.71 -20.58 11.00
N SER A 157 -5.43 -21.45 11.97
CA SER A 157 -6.09 -22.75 12.00
C SER A 157 -7.53 -22.60 12.52
N ASP A 158 -8.34 -23.64 12.32
CA ASP A 158 -9.72 -23.66 12.81
C ASP A 158 -9.75 -23.54 14.34
N GLU A 159 -8.83 -24.24 15.05
CA GLU A 159 -8.70 -24.16 16.50
C GLU A 159 -8.32 -22.75 16.97
N ALA A 160 -7.40 -22.08 16.27
CA ALA A 160 -7.04 -20.70 16.61
C ALA A 160 -8.21 -19.73 16.49
N LEU A 161 -9.11 -19.94 15.49
CA LEU A 161 -10.33 -19.15 15.33
C LEU A 161 -11.31 -19.43 16.48
N GLU A 162 -11.52 -20.68 16.88
CA GLU A 162 -12.40 -21.03 18.02
C GLU A 162 -11.85 -20.45 19.33
N ILE A 163 -10.56 -20.62 19.61
CA ILE A 163 -9.92 -20.04 20.81
C ILE A 163 -10.10 -18.51 20.85
N MET A 164 -9.98 -17.82 19.71
CA MET A 164 -10.24 -16.38 19.65
C MET A 164 -11.70 -16.01 19.93
N ARG A 165 -12.66 -16.85 19.52
CA ARG A 165 -14.10 -16.68 19.80
C ARG A 165 -14.39 -16.85 21.28
N ASP A 166 -13.91 -17.93 21.87
CA ASP A 166 -14.11 -18.27 23.29
C ASP A 166 -13.55 -17.20 24.24
N HIS A 167 -12.51 -16.50 23.80
CA HIS A 167 -11.85 -15.47 24.60
C HIS A 167 -12.14 -14.05 24.12
N ALA A 168 -13.17 -13.88 23.28
CA ALA A 168 -13.62 -12.53 22.88
C ALA A 168 -14.12 -11.77 24.12
N GLY A 169 -13.54 -10.64 24.40
CA GLY A 169 -13.79 -9.90 25.66
C GLY A 169 -15.19 -9.25 25.75
N SER A 170 -16.02 -9.35 24.72
CA SER A 170 -17.40 -8.85 24.66
C SER A 170 -18.15 -9.45 23.47
N SER A 171 -19.49 -9.42 23.53
CA SER A 171 -20.37 -9.79 22.40
C SER A 171 -20.05 -9.01 21.12
N ARG A 172 -19.69 -7.73 21.24
CA ARG A 172 -19.22 -6.90 20.13
C ARG A 172 -17.95 -7.46 19.49
N ASP A 173 -16.94 -7.80 20.30
CA ASP A 173 -15.65 -8.28 19.81
C ASP A 173 -15.81 -9.67 19.18
N LEU A 174 -16.68 -10.53 19.73
CA LEU A 174 -17.07 -11.80 19.15
C LEU A 174 -17.75 -11.64 17.79
N ALA A 175 -18.76 -10.80 17.71
CA ALA A 175 -19.47 -10.50 16.46
C ALA A 175 -18.52 -9.93 15.38
N MET A 176 -17.55 -9.08 15.76
CA MET A 176 -16.53 -8.54 14.86
C MET A 176 -15.58 -9.63 14.36
N ILE A 177 -15.12 -10.54 15.22
CA ILE A 177 -14.25 -11.69 14.86
C ILE A 177 -14.98 -12.55 13.81
N ASP A 178 -16.22 -12.91 14.07
CA ASP A 178 -17.00 -13.75 13.17
C ASP A 178 -17.31 -13.07 11.84
N LEU A 179 -17.67 -11.80 11.87
CA LEU A 179 -17.91 -11.05 10.64
C LEU A 179 -16.64 -10.98 9.78
N LEU A 180 -15.47 -10.74 10.38
CA LEU A 180 -14.20 -10.76 9.65
C LEU A 180 -13.84 -12.15 9.13
N ALA A 181 -14.09 -13.21 9.92
CA ALA A 181 -13.77 -14.59 9.55
C ALA A 181 -14.67 -15.12 8.44
N SER A 182 -15.99 -14.86 8.49
CA SER A 182 -16.95 -15.38 7.52
C SER A 182 -17.01 -14.58 6.21
N THR A 183 -16.75 -13.27 6.24
CA THR A 183 -16.87 -12.41 5.06
C THR A 183 -15.55 -12.07 4.39
N GLY A 184 -14.45 -12.13 5.13
CA GLY A 184 -13.13 -11.67 4.66
C GLY A 184 -13.09 -10.19 4.30
N MET A 185 -13.96 -9.37 4.85
CA MET A 185 -13.97 -7.91 4.65
C MET A 185 -12.61 -7.28 4.99
N ARG A 186 -12.30 -6.15 4.33
CA ARG A 186 -11.21 -5.28 4.79
C ARG A 186 -11.66 -4.55 6.05
N VAL A 187 -10.76 -4.34 7.00
CA VAL A 187 -11.10 -3.72 8.31
C VAL A 187 -11.83 -2.38 8.19
N GLY A 188 -11.59 -1.63 7.13
CA GLY A 188 -12.30 -0.38 6.87
C GLY A 188 -13.73 -0.54 6.38
N GLU A 189 -14.15 -1.74 5.99
CA GLU A 189 -15.51 -2.00 5.49
C GLU A 189 -16.49 -2.20 6.66
N PRO A 190 -16.25 -3.13 7.64
CA PRO A 190 -17.20 -3.34 8.73
C PRO A 190 -17.38 -2.13 9.65
N VAL A 191 -16.35 -1.28 9.83
CA VAL A 191 -16.48 -0.08 10.64
C VAL A 191 -17.33 1.03 9.98
N LYS A 192 -17.55 0.96 8.68
CA LYS A 192 -18.43 1.89 7.95
C LYS A 192 -19.88 1.47 7.92
N LEU A 193 -20.18 0.19 8.17
CA LEU A 193 -21.54 -0.33 8.13
C LEU A 193 -22.42 0.28 9.22
N ASN A 194 -23.69 0.47 8.86
CA ASN A 194 -24.77 0.77 9.78
C ASN A 194 -25.56 -0.51 10.11
N LYS A 195 -26.40 -0.46 11.14
CA LYS A 195 -27.29 -1.56 11.50
C LYS A 195 -28.24 -1.93 10.34
N SER A 196 -28.71 -0.92 9.61
CA SER A 196 -29.60 -1.05 8.45
C SER A 196 -28.99 -1.71 7.23
N ASP A 197 -27.64 -1.76 7.12
CA ASP A 197 -26.96 -2.34 5.99
C ASP A 197 -26.93 -3.88 6.03
N ILE A 198 -27.33 -4.48 7.16
CA ILE A 198 -27.28 -5.93 7.37
C ILE A 198 -28.61 -6.59 7.06
N ASP A 199 -28.62 -7.41 6.03
CA ASP A 199 -29.74 -8.31 5.74
C ASP A 199 -29.55 -9.62 6.51
N PHE A 200 -30.23 -9.72 7.66
CA PHE A 200 -30.19 -10.91 8.50
C PHE A 200 -30.96 -12.09 7.89
N GLN A 201 -31.94 -11.86 7.02
CA GLN A 201 -32.70 -12.91 6.39
C GLN A 201 -31.85 -13.65 5.36
N ASN A 202 -31.24 -12.92 4.44
CA ASN A 202 -30.38 -13.45 3.39
C ASN A 202 -28.92 -13.65 3.85
N ARG A 203 -28.55 -13.17 5.03
CA ARG A 203 -27.20 -13.21 5.59
C ARG A 203 -26.16 -12.56 4.68
N GLU A 204 -26.48 -11.34 4.21
CA GLU A 204 -25.63 -10.57 3.33
C GLU A 204 -25.58 -9.09 3.70
N CYS A 205 -24.61 -8.40 3.21
CA CYS A 205 -24.55 -6.93 3.22
C CYS A 205 -23.75 -6.41 2.04
N ILE A 206 -23.97 -5.13 1.72
CA ILE A 206 -23.21 -4.45 0.66
C ILE A 206 -22.09 -3.65 1.33
N VAL A 207 -20.86 -3.83 0.86
CA VAL A 207 -19.71 -3.08 1.34
C VAL A 207 -19.08 -2.27 0.22
N THR A 208 -18.62 -1.07 0.57
CA THR A 208 -17.91 -0.17 -0.34
C THR A 208 -16.40 -0.29 -0.13
N GLY A 209 -15.70 -0.73 -1.16
CA GLY A 209 -14.25 -0.92 -1.16
C GLY A 209 -13.47 0.27 -1.69
N LYS A 210 -12.19 0.05 -2.03
CA LYS A 210 -11.32 1.07 -2.62
C LYS A 210 -11.84 1.51 -4.01
N GLY A 211 -11.90 2.82 -4.24
CA GLY A 211 -12.40 3.40 -5.49
C GLY A 211 -13.93 3.34 -5.60
N ASP A 212 -14.60 3.39 -4.46
CA ASP A 212 -16.06 3.45 -4.32
C ASP A 212 -16.82 2.26 -4.95
N LYS A 213 -16.12 1.14 -5.16
CA LYS A 213 -16.69 -0.07 -5.73
C LYS A 213 -17.46 -0.84 -4.67
N GLN A 214 -18.74 -1.07 -4.92
CA GLN A 214 -19.59 -1.86 -4.06
C GLN A 214 -19.52 -3.35 -4.43
N ARG A 215 -19.66 -4.21 -3.41
CA ARG A 215 -19.85 -5.64 -3.59
C ARG A 215 -20.71 -6.21 -2.47
N LYS A 216 -21.43 -7.28 -2.79
CA LYS A 216 -22.09 -8.11 -1.78
C LYS A 216 -21.07 -8.98 -1.06
N VAL A 217 -21.27 -9.16 0.23
CA VAL A 217 -20.54 -10.11 1.06
C VAL A 217 -21.53 -10.94 1.86
N TYR A 218 -21.19 -12.17 2.12
CA TYR A 218 -22.07 -13.14 2.77
C TYR A 218 -21.47 -13.58 4.09
N PHE A 219 -22.31 -13.77 5.09
CA PHE A 219 -21.89 -14.25 6.41
C PHE A 219 -22.66 -15.50 6.81
N ASP A 220 -22.05 -16.32 7.64
CA ASP A 220 -22.60 -17.60 8.08
C ASP A 220 -23.66 -17.44 9.18
N ALA A 221 -24.30 -18.55 9.56
CA ALA A 221 -25.34 -18.58 10.60
C ALA A 221 -24.80 -18.17 11.99
N ARG A 222 -23.56 -18.54 12.30
CA ARG A 222 -22.88 -18.18 13.56
C ARG A 222 -22.72 -16.67 13.66
N THR A 223 -22.22 -16.03 12.62
CA THR A 223 -22.08 -14.57 12.53
C THR A 223 -23.42 -13.87 12.72
N LYS A 224 -24.50 -14.39 12.08
CA LYS A 224 -25.86 -13.86 12.28
C LYS A 224 -26.25 -13.86 13.76
N ILE A 225 -26.10 -14.98 14.44
CA ILE A 225 -26.46 -15.13 15.86
C ILE A 225 -25.66 -14.14 16.72
N HIS A 226 -24.35 -14.09 16.53
CA HIS A 226 -23.51 -13.23 17.37
C HIS A 226 -23.73 -11.74 17.07
N LEU A 227 -24.01 -11.36 15.84
CA LEU A 227 -24.41 -9.98 15.50
C LEU A 227 -25.74 -9.63 16.17
N GLN A 228 -26.74 -10.50 16.11
CA GLN A 228 -28.04 -10.28 16.75
C GLN A 228 -27.91 -10.16 18.27
N ASN A 229 -27.13 -11.04 18.91
CA ASN A 229 -26.85 -10.98 20.34
C ASN A 229 -26.18 -9.65 20.72
N TYR A 230 -25.14 -9.25 20.00
CA TYR A 230 -24.49 -7.95 20.22
C TYR A 230 -25.46 -6.78 20.09
N LEU A 231 -26.28 -6.78 19.03
CA LEU A 231 -27.24 -5.68 18.80
C LEU A 231 -28.35 -5.64 19.87
N SER A 232 -28.78 -6.79 20.40
CA SER A 232 -29.78 -6.85 21.48
C SER A 232 -29.26 -6.32 22.83
N GLU A 233 -27.97 -6.42 23.06
CA GLU A 233 -27.30 -5.89 24.28
C GLU A 233 -27.04 -4.37 24.22
N ARG A 234 -27.17 -3.76 23.04
CA ARG A 234 -26.91 -2.32 22.87
C ARG A 234 -28.02 -1.47 23.46
N THR A 235 -27.59 -0.45 24.21
CA THR A 235 -28.50 0.52 24.85
C THR A 235 -28.40 1.91 24.21
N ASP A 236 -27.54 2.08 23.21
CA ASP A 236 -27.33 3.34 22.49
C ASP A 236 -28.18 3.44 21.22
N ASN A 237 -28.38 4.67 20.74
CA ASN A 237 -29.12 4.96 19.51
C ASN A 237 -28.23 5.18 18.27
N ASN A 238 -26.93 4.92 18.36
CA ASN A 238 -26.02 5.11 17.24
C ASN A 238 -26.34 4.14 16.09
N GLU A 239 -26.42 4.65 14.88
CA GLU A 239 -26.73 3.86 13.66
C GLU A 239 -25.62 2.89 13.28
N ALA A 240 -24.36 3.19 13.68
CA ALA A 240 -23.22 2.36 13.34
C ALA A 240 -23.42 0.92 13.78
N LEU A 241 -23.04 -0.05 12.92
CA LEU A 241 -23.07 -1.47 13.27
C LEU A 241 -22.19 -1.74 14.49
N PHE A 242 -21.00 -1.20 14.54
CA PHE A 242 -20.06 -1.36 15.66
C PHE A 242 -19.73 -0.01 16.32
N VAL A 243 -19.85 0.02 17.65
CA VAL A 243 -19.57 1.20 18.46
C VAL A 243 -18.55 0.91 19.56
N SER A 244 -17.99 1.95 20.17
CA SER A 244 -17.18 1.83 21.38
C SER A 244 -17.99 1.19 22.53
N LEU A 245 -17.32 0.50 23.46
CA LEU A 245 -17.98 -0.13 24.62
C LEU A 245 -18.30 0.85 25.75
N LEU A 246 -17.75 2.04 25.68
CA LEU A 246 -17.94 3.11 26.67
C LEU A 246 -18.65 4.29 26.05
N ALA A 247 -19.44 4.99 26.86
CA ALA A 247 -20.03 6.24 26.44
C ALA A 247 -18.97 7.22 25.92
N PRO A 248 -19.28 7.97 24.87
CA PRO A 248 -20.58 8.20 24.25
C PRO A 248 -20.99 7.18 23.15
N PHE A 249 -20.43 5.97 23.13
CA PHE A 249 -20.74 4.89 22.16
C PHE A 249 -20.58 5.32 20.71
N GLU A 250 -19.44 5.97 20.42
CA GLU A 250 -19.11 6.40 19.07
C GLU A 250 -18.82 5.22 18.13
N ARG A 251 -19.00 5.46 16.84
CA ARG A 251 -18.63 4.49 15.77
C ARG A 251 -17.20 3.98 15.97
N LEU A 252 -17.04 2.68 15.94
CA LEU A 252 -15.75 2.03 16.12
C LEU A 252 -14.82 2.37 14.94
N LEU A 253 -13.61 2.81 15.27
CA LEU A 253 -12.59 3.14 14.27
C LEU A 253 -11.74 1.91 13.90
N ILE A 254 -11.08 1.97 12.74
CA ILE A 254 -10.12 0.93 12.29
C ILE A 254 -9.08 0.62 13.36
N SER A 255 -8.49 1.68 13.95
CA SER A 255 -7.50 1.55 15.04
C SER A 255 -8.06 0.80 16.25
N GLY A 256 -9.33 1.04 16.59
CA GLY A 256 -10.02 0.33 17.68
C GLY A 256 -10.10 -1.17 17.43
N VAL A 257 -10.48 -1.58 16.22
CA VAL A 257 -10.49 -3.01 15.82
C VAL A 257 -9.09 -3.61 15.89
N GLU A 258 -8.11 -2.95 15.32
CA GLU A 258 -6.72 -3.43 15.27
C GLU A 258 -6.09 -3.57 16.67
N ILE A 259 -6.33 -2.61 17.56
CA ILE A 259 -5.85 -2.66 18.96
C ILE A 259 -6.47 -3.85 19.69
N ARG A 260 -7.79 -4.06 19.55
CA ARG A 260 -8.50 -5.17 20.19
C ARG A 260 -8.00 -6.52 19.72
N LEU A 261 -7.90 -6.72 18.43
CA LEU A 261 -7.37 -7.95 17.83
C LEU A 261 -5.92 -8.21 18.26
N ARG A 262 -5.09 -7.17 18.29
CA ARG A 262 -3.70 -7.29 18.74
C ARG A 262 -3.60 -7.64 20.23
N LYS A 263 -4.47 -7.05 21.06
CA LYS A 263 -4.54 -7.39 22.49
C LYS A 263 -4.96 -8.85 22.68
N LEU A 264 -6.02 -9.29 22.00
CA LEU A 264 -6.47 -10.68 22.04
C LEU A 264 -5.35 -11.66 21.64
N GLY A 265 -4.66 -11.38 20.53
CA GLY A 265 -3.54 -12.19 20.08
C GLY A 265 -2.41 -12.30 21.10
N ARG A 266 -2.08 -11.20 21.78
CA ARG A 266 -1.07 -11.22 22.86
C ARG A 266 -1.51 -12.07 24.05
N THR A 267 -2.76 -11.93 24.49
CA THR A 267 -3.33 -12.71 25.61
C THR A 267 -3.32 -14.21 25.32
N LEU A 268 -3.58 -14.60 24.06
CA LEU A 268 -3.67 -16.00 23.64
C LEU A 268 -2.36 -16.58 23.10
N ASN A 269 -1.28 -15.81 23.09
CA ASN A 269 0.01 -16.17 22.45
C ASN A 269 -0.14 -16.55 20.97
N ILE A 270 -1.16 -16.01 20.28
CA ILE A 270 -1.36 -16.19 18.84
C ILE A 270 -0.58 -15.10 18.10
N SER A 271 0.38 -15.49 17.26
CA SER A 271 1.22 -14.54 16.55
C SER A 271 0.41 -13.72 15.53
N LYS A 272 0.65 -12.39 15.55
CA LYS A 272 0.18 -11.46 14.51
C LYS A 272 -1.32 -11.52 14.23
N VAL A 273 -2.17 -11.38 15.27
CA VAL A 273 -3.62 -11.26 15.07
C VAL A 273 -3.94 -9.88 14.52
N HIS A 274 -4.45 -9.85 13.28
CA HIS A 274 -4.84 -8.63 12.57
C HIS A 274 -5.87 -8.92 11.45
N PRO A 275 -6.68 -7.94 11.04
CA PRO A 275 -7.79 -8.16 10.11
C PRO A 275 -7.43 -8.82 8.78
N HIS A 276 -6.30 -8.46 8.17
CA HIS A 276 -5.88 -9.06 6.91
C HIS A 276 -5.56 -10.57 7.00
N LYS A 277 -5.25 -11.07 8.21
CA LYS A 277 -5.01 -12.51 8.40
C LYS A 277 -6.33 -13.29 8.34
N PHE A 278 -7.46 -12.75 8.86
CA PHE A 278 -8.80 -13.33 8.69
C PHE A 278 -9.17 -13.45 7.22
N ARG A 279 -9.04 -12.38 6.47
CA ARG A 279 -9.33 -12.36 5.03
C ARG A 279 -8.51 -13.38 4.25
N ARG A 280 -7.24 -13.53 4.59
CA ARG A 280 -6.34 -14.52 3.99
C ARG A 280 -6.76 -15.93 4.36
N THR A 281 -7.11 -16.17 5.62
CA THR A 281 -7.61 -17.46 6.12
C THR A 281 -8.85 -17.88 5.35
N LEU A 282 -9.85 -17.00 5.23
CA LEU A 282 -11.06 -17.28 4.44
C LEU A 282 -10.71 -17.61 2.98
N ALA A 283 -9.86 -16.83 2.34
CA ALA A 283 -9.47 -17.06 0.95
C ALA A 283 -8.81 -18.43 0.74
N THR A 284 -7.85 -18.77 1.59
CA THR A 284 -7.14 -20.05 1.52
C THR A 284 -8.09 -21.20 1.80
N MET A 285 -8.91 -21.12 2.87
CA MET A 285 -9.90 -22.15 3.19
C MET A 285 -10.95 -22.35 2.09
N ALA A 286 -11.41 -21.27 1.45
CA ALA A 286 -12.36 -21.35 0.35
C ALA A 286 -11.75 -22.11 -0.85
N ILE A 287 -10.50 -21.79 -1.21
CA ILE A 287 -9.77 -22.47 -2.28
C ILE A 287 -9.52 -23.93 -1.91
N ASP A 288 -9.10 -24.22 -0.69
CA ASP A 288 -8.84 -25.59 -0.20
C ASP A 288 -10.13 -26.44 -0.19
N LYS A 289 -11.29 -25.82 0.03
CA LYS A 289 -12.61 -26.47 -0.08
C LYS A 289 -13.12 -26.57 -1.51
N GLY A 290 -12.37 -26.12 -2.51
CA GLY A 290 -12.68 -26.27 -3.92
C GLY A 290 -13.48 -25.13 -4.55
N MET A 291 -13.59 -23.97 -3.88
CA MET A 291 -14.21 -22.79 -4.49
C MET A 291 -13.34 -22.30 -5.66
N PRO A 292 -13.89 -22.08 -6.87
CA PRO A 292 -13.14 -21.51 -7.99
C PRO A 292 -12.51 -20.18 -7.64
N ILE A 293 -11.28 -19.96 -8.11
CA ILE A 293 -10.48 -18.79 -7.74
C ILE A 293 -11.11 -17.47 -8.18
N GLU A 294 -11.86 -17.49 -9.28
CA GLU A 294 -12.63 -16.36 -9.80
C GLU A 294 -13.75 -15.98 -8.82
N GLN A 295 -14.41 -16.97 -8.22
CA GLN A 295 -15.44 -16.72 -7.20
C GLN A 295 -14.83 -16.16 -5.93
N VAL A 296 -13.66 -16.67 -5.51
CA VAL A 296 -12.91 -16.09 -4.38
C VAL A 296 -12.47 -14.67 -4.67
N GLN A 297 -12.04 -14.38 -5.91
CA GLN A 297 -11.71 -13.03 -6.35
C GLN A 297 -12.91 -12.08 -6.20
N HIS A 298 -14.08 -12.49 -6.69
CA HIS A 298 -15.33 -11.71 -6.58
C HIS A 298 -15.75 -11.51 -5.12
N LEU A 299 -15.78 -12.58 -4.32
CA LEU A 299 -16.09 -12.53 -2.89
C LEU A 299 -15.23 -11.50 -2.15
N LEU A 300 -13.95 -11.50 -2.42
CA LEU A 300 -12.99 -10.59 -1.80
C LEU A 300 -12.97 -9.19 -2.46
N GLY A 301 -13.45 -9.03 -3.67
CA GLY A 301 -13.38 -7.78 -4.44
C GLY A 301 -11.91 -7.41 -4.76
N HIS A 302 -11.14 -8.36 -5.30
CA HIS A 302 -9.82 -8.10 -5.84
C HIS A 302 -9.92 -7.67 -7.29
N GLN A 303 -9.26 -6.57 -7.64
CA GLN A 303 -9.23 -6.06 -9.02
C GLN A 303 -8.38 -6.93 -9.95
N SER A 304 -7.35 -7.61 -9.41
CA SER A 304 -6.46 -8.50 -10.15
C SER A 304 -6.52 -9.91 -9.58
N LEU A 305 -6.55 -10.90 -10.48
CA LEU A 305 -6.47 -12.31 -10.14
C LEU A 305 -5.15 -12.63 -9.43
N ASP A 306 -4.05 -11.95 -9.79
CA ASP A 306 -2.73 -12.11 -9.15
C ASP A 306 -2.78 -11.89 -7.64
N THR A 307 -3.66 -10.99 -7.17
CA THR A 307 -3.85 -10.78 -5.74
C THR A 307 -4.48 -11.99 -5.06
N THR A 308 -5.37 -12.71 -5.75
CA THR A 308 -6.04 -13.91 -5.23
C THR A 308 -5.13 -15.13 -5.35
N LEU A 309 -4.35 -15.22 -6.43
CA LEU A 309 -3.36 -16.29 -6.64
C LEU A 309 -2.31 -16.38 -5.52
N GLN A 310 -2.04 -15.28 -4.80
CA GLN A 310 -1.17 -15.32 -3.62
C GLN A 310 -1.71 -16.22 -2.48
N TYR A 311 -3.01 -16.49 -2.47
CA TYR A 311 -3.66 -17.38 -1.50
C TYR A 311 -3.78 -18.82 -2.01
N ALA A 312 -3.76 -19.00 -3.34
CA ALA A 312 -3.77 -20.27 -4.02
C ALA A 312 -2.37 -20.89 -4.14
N MET A 313 -1.47 -20.63 -3.18
CA MET A 313 -0.17 -21.33 -3.16
C MET A 313 -0.46 -22.84 -3.06
N VAL A 314 -0.25 -23.49 -4.20
CA VAL A 314 -0.66 -24.83 -4.54
C VAL A 314 -0.26 -25.79 -3.43
N ASN A 315 -1.22 -26.19 -2.62
CA ASN A 315 -1.06 -27.35 -1.76
C ASN A 315 -1.01 -28.58 -2.68
N GLN A 316 0.11 -29.29 -2.68
CA GLN A 316 0.30 -30.49 -3.50
C GLN A 316 -0.83 -31.52 -3.30
N ASN A 317 -1.42 -31.57 -2.10
CA ASN A 317 -2.58 -32.40 -1.83
C ASN A 317 -3.83 -31.98 -2.62
N ASN A 318 -4.04 -30.68 -2.82
CA ASN A 318 -5.16 -30.18 -3.62
C ASN A 318 -4.97 -30.49 -5.11
N VAL A 319 -3.74 -30.44 -5.62
CA VAL A 319 -3.44 -30.87 -6.99
C VAL A 319 -3.74 -32.35 -7.17
N LYS A 320 -3.32 -33.20 -6.21
CA LYS A 320 -3.59 -34.64 -6.24
C LYS A 320 -5.09 -34.96 -6.17
N LEU A 321 -5.83 -34.28 -5.30
CA LEU A 321 -7.30 -34.45 -5.20
C LEU A 321 -8.01 -33.99 -6.48
N SER A 322 -7.61 -32.84 -7.02
CA SER A 322 -8.17 -32.33 -8.28
C SER A 322 -7.85 -33.25 -9.45
N HIS A 323 -6.60 -33.73 -9.53
CA HIS A 323 -6.23 -34.71 -10.56
C HIS A 323 -7.14 -35.96 -10.50
N ARG A 324 -7.32 -36.53 -9.28
CA ARG A 324 -8.19 -37.70 -9.11
C ARG A 324 -9.65 -37.41 -9.43
N LYS A 325 -10.12 -36.17 -9.15
CA LYS A 325 -11.54 -35.80 -9.39
C LYS A 325 -11.85 -35.56 -10.88
N TYR A 326 -10.91 -35.01 -11.63
CA TYR A 326 -11.15 -34.54 -13.00
C TYR A 326 -10.46 -35.36 -14.09
N LEU A 327 -9.45 -36.13 -13.75
CA LEU A 327 -8.63 -36.88 -14.73
C LEU A 327 -8.50 -38.38 -14.40
N GLY A 328 -8.89 -38.83 -13.24
CA GLY A 328 -8.88 -40.21 -12.78
C GLY A 328 -10.18 -40.66 -12.29
#